data_d174bc5ed0269dcd833a453924b91ac2
#
_entry.id   d174bc5ed0269dcd833a453924b91ac2
#
_cell.length_a   1.000
_cell.length_b   1.000
_cell.length_c   1.000
_cell.angle_alpha   90.00
_cell.angle_beta   90.00
_cell.angle_gamma   90.00
#
_symmetry.space_group_name_H-M   'P 1'
#
loop_
_entity.id
_entity.type
_entity.pdbx_description
1 polymer ?
#
loop_
_entity_poly.entity_id
_entity_poly.type
_entity_poly.pdbx_seq_one_letter_code
_entity_poly.pdbx_strand_id
1 'polypeptide(L)'
;MDDSASSGRTNIFKKIIGFLNPSSHEDDVTEEEIISMVNEGHEQGVLRASEAEMIHNIFEFGDKEAKDIMTHRKNLIAIDGELSYNDAVPFIIENNKSRYPVYLEDIDNIIGVLHIKDAFAFAQKNEVFRTSI
;
A
#
# COMPACT_ATOMS: atom_id res chain seq x y z
N MET A 1 -14.38 10.70 -40.75
CA MET A 1 -13.98 11.82 -39.88
C MET A 1 -13.63 11.21 -38.56
N ASP A 2 -12.36 10.82 -38.36
CA ASP A 2 -11.80 10.55 -37.00
C ASP A 2 -10.36 10.01 -37.07
N ASP A 3 -9.46 10.69 -37.82
CA ASP A 3 -8.06 10.27 -37.92
C ASP A 3 -7.07 11.20 -37.15
N SER A 4 -7.55 12.29 -36.53
CA SER A 4 -6.66 13.27 -35.88
C SER A 4 -6.25 12.92 -34.45
N ALA A 5 -7.10 12.20 -33.73
CA ALA A 5 -6.81 11.82 -32.33
C ALA A 5 -5.78 10.69 -32.20
N SER A 6 -5.71 9.78 -33.21
CA SER A 6 -4.74 8.68 -33.24
C SER A 6 -3.31 9.18 -33.49
N SER A 7 -3.16 10.23 -34.29
CA SER A 7 -1.83 10.78 -34.61
C SER A 7 -1.15 11.49 -33.44
N GLY A 8 -1.92 12.16 -32.58
CA GLY A 8 -1.37 12.84 -31.37
C GLY A 8 -0.84 11.88 -30.33
N ARG A 9 -1.59 10.81 -30.04
CA ARG A 9 -1.16 9.77 -29.07
C ARG A 9 0.12 9.07 -29.48
N THR A 10 0.26 8.74 -30.77
CA THR A 10 1.47 8.07 -31.29
C THR A 10 2.70 8.98 -31.21
N ASN A 11 2.52 10.28 -31.33
CA ASN A 11 3.63 11.24 -31.31
C ASN A 11 4.19 11.48 -29.90
N ILE A 12 3.31 11.55 -28.88
CA ILE A 12 3.73 11.71 -27.47
C ILE A 12 4.38 10.41 -26.97
N PHE A 13 3.81 9.23 -27.26
CA PHE A 13 4.45 7.96 -26.93
C PHE A 13 5.84 7.81 -27.58
N LYS A 14 6.02 8.24 -28.82
CA LYS A 14 7.31 8.23 -29.49
C LYS A 14 8.30 9.21 -28.85
N LYS A 15 7.85 10.38 -28.36
CA LYS A 15 8.68 11.32 -27.62
C LYS A 15 9.12 10.72 -26.27
N ILE A 16 8.20 10.17 -25.48
CA ILE A 16 8.50 9.53 -24.19
C ILE A 16 9.45 8.34 -24.39
N ILE A 17 9.24 7.49 -25.39
CA ILE A 17 10.15 6.36 -25.69
C ILE A 17 11.51 6.88 -26.22
N GLY A 18 11.54 7.99 -26.95
CA GLY A 18 12.77 8.61 -27.39
C GLY A 18 13.65 9.12 -26.25
N PHE A 19 13.06 9.65 -25.19
CA PHE A 19 13.75 10.08 -23.98
C PHE A 19 14.25 8.90 -23.13
N LEU A 20 13.57 7.75 -23.15
CA LEU A 20 13.96 6.53 -22.43
C LEU A 20 15.06 5.73 -23.16
N ASN A 21 15.56 6.18 -24.30
CA ASN A 21 16.60 5.48 -25.04
C ASN A 21 17.99 5.97 -24.61
N PRO A 22 18.82 5.16 -23.94
CA PRO A 22 20.07 5.57 -23.30
C PRO A 22 21.20 5.99 -24.27
N SER A 23 20.92 6.13 -25.55
CA SER A 23 21.94 6.45 -26.56
C SER A 23 21.89 7.88 -27.12
N SER A 24 21.07 8.79 -26.58
CA SER A 24 21.02 10.17 -27.05
C SER A 24 21.11 11.18 -25.89
N HIS A 25 22.30 11.66 -25.67
CA HIS A 25 22.69 12.94 -25.04
C HIS A 25 22.39 13.22 -23.56
N GLU A 26 23.41 13.77 -22.96
CA GLU A 26 23.74 14.45 -21.71
C GLU A 26 22.71 15.45 -21.09
N ASP A 27 21.47 15.41 -21.44
CA ASP A 27 20.39 16.07 -20.69
C ASP A 27 19.62 15.00 -19.91
N ASP A 28 19.98 14.78 -18.66
CA ASP A 28 19.24 13.93 -17.73
C ASP A 28 17.81 14.46 -17.63
N VAL A 29 16.85 13.73 -18.24
CA VAL A 29 15.43 14.07 -18.16
C VAL A 29 15.01 14.01 -16.71
N THR A 30 14.56 15.15 -16.18
CA THR A 30 14.11 15.25 -14.79
C THR A 30 12.68 14.75 -14.61
N GLU A 31 12.32 14.41 -13.38
CA GLU A 31 10.95 14.04 -13.03
C GLU A 31 9.97 15.18 -13.34
N GLU A 32 10.36 16.43 -13.04
CA GLU A 32 9.55 17.61 -13.33
C GLU A 32 9.25 17.77 -14.81
N GLU A 33 10.20 17.45 -15.68
CA GLU A 33 9.99 17.49 -17.13
C GLU A 33 8.99 16.43 -17.59
N ILE A 34 9.06 15.22 -17.03
CA ILE A 34 8.09 14.15 -17.32
C ILE A 34 6.70 14.55 -16.83
N ILE A 35 6.59 15.09 -15.62
CA ILE A 35 5.33 15.57 -15.05
C ILE A 35 4.75 16.71 -15.91
N SER A 36 5.58 17.63 -16.38
CA SER A 36 5.16 18.72 -17.28
C SER A 36 4.59 18.17 -18.58
N MET A 37 5.23 17.18 -19.18
CA MET A 37 4.73 16.53 -20.41
C MET A 37 3.41 15.79 -20.18
N VAL A 38 3.22 15.17 -19.01
CA VAL A 38 1.98 14.48 -18.63
C VAL A 38 0.83 15.49 -18.51
N ASN A 39 1.08 16.62 -17.85
CA ASN A 39 0.08 17.68 -17.69
C ASN A 39 -0.31 18.28 -19.04
N GLU A 40 0.67 18.59 -19.90
CA GLU A 40 0.43 19.06 -21.26
C GLU A 40 -0.39 18.04 -22.08
N GLY A 41 -0.05 16.75 -21.97
CA GLY A 41 -0.79 15.67 -22.63
C GLY A 41 -2.24 15.56 -22.15
N HIS A 42 -2.49 15.85 -20.88
CA HIS A 42 -3.84 15.91 -20.33
C HIS A 42 -4.61 17.13 -20.85
N GLU A 43 -4.01 18.32 -20.82
CA GLU A 43 -4.63 19.56 -21.32
C GLU A 43 -4.99 19.47 -22.80
N GLN A 44 -4.15 18.79 -23.59
CA GLN A 44 -4.40 18.54 -25.02
C GLN A 44 -5.41 17.41 -25.29
N GLY A 45 -5.95 16.75 -24.25
CA GLY A 45 -6.89 15.64 -24.38
C GLY A 45 -6.29 14.34 -24.90
N VAL A 46 -4.95 14.21 -24.91
CA VAL A 46 -4.23 12.99 -25.30
C VAL A 46 -4.25 11.97 -24.17
N LEU A 47 -4.15 12.45 -22.93
CA LEU A 47 -4.25 11.67 -21.69
C LEU A 47 -5.57 11.99 -20.98
N ARG A 48 -6.22 10.97 -20.46
CA ARG A 48 -7.34 11.14 -19.55
C ARG A 48 -6.85 11.61 -18.18
N ALA A 49 -7.71 12.28 -17.42
CA ALA A 49 -7.38 12.69 -16.05
C ALA A 49 -6.88 11.51 -15.19
N SER A 50 -7.55 10.34 -15.28
CA SER A 50 -7.14 9.15 -14.53
C SER A 50 -5.78 8.58 -14.97
N GLU A 51 -5.40 8.74 -16.23
CA GLU A 51 -4.10 8.30 -16.75
C GLU A 51 -2.97 9.23 -16.24
N ALA A 52 -3.22 10.54 -16.24
CA ALA A 52 -2.30 11.53 -15.70
C ALA A 52 -2.10 11.33 -14.18
N GLU A 53 -3.21 11.13 -13.43
CA GLU A 53 -3.17 10.85 -11.99
C GLU A 53 -2.38 9.56 -11.67
N MET A 54 -2.56 8.49 -12.46
CA MET A 54 -1.76 7.27 -12.27
C MET A 54 -0.26 7.50 -12.46
N ILE A 55 0.15 8.33 -13.41
CA ILE A 55 1.56 8.65 -13.64
C ILE A 55 2.10 9.46 -12.46
N HIS A 56 1.38 10.44 -11.95
CA HIS A 56 1.75 11.18 -10.74
C HIS A 56 1.92 10.25 -9.53
N ASN A 57 0.96 9.33 -9.34
CA ASN A 57 1.02 8.36 -8.23
C ASN A 57 2.24 7.42 -8.32
N ILE A 58 2.75 7.13 -9.52
CA ILE A 58 3.98 6.34 -9.68
C ILE A 58 5.19 7.09 -9.10
N PHE A 59 5.33 8.38 -9.38
CA PHE A 59 6.42 9.19 -8.82
C PHE A 59 6.28 9.32 -7.30
N GLU A 60 5.09 9.68 -6.81
CA GLU A 60 4.83 9.72 -5.36
C GLU A 60 5.11 8.39 -4.66
N PHE A 61 4.86 7.26 -5.32
CA PHE A 61 5.15 5.94 -4.75
C PHE A 61 6.67 5.70 -4.66
N GLY A 62 7.45 6.20 -5.64
CA GLY A 62 8.91 6.08 -5.64
C GLY A 62 9.57 6.72 -4.42
N ASP A 63 9.00 7.83 -3.96
CA ASP A 63 9.52 8.59 -2.80
C ASP A 63 9.02 8.09 -1.45
N LYS A 64 8.05 7.17 -1.43
CA LYS A 64 7.50 6.66 -0.17
C LYS A 64 8.46 5.72 0.53
N GLU A 65 8.62 5.96 1.81
CA GLU A 65 9.32 5.07 2.73
C GLU A 65 8.34 4.24 3.57
N ALA A 66 8.82 3.16 4.15
CA ALA A 66 7.98 2.33 5.03
C ALA A 66 7.36 3.13 6.19
N LYS A 67 8.07 4.14 6.70
CA LYS A 67 7.58 5.03 7.75
C LYS A 67 6.31 5.81 7.38
N ASP A 68 6.12 6.09 6.07
CA ASP A 68 4.98 6.90 5.57
C ASP A 68 3.68 6.10 5.53
N ILE A 69 3.79 4.76 5.48
CA ILE A 69 2.64 3.85 5.41
C ILE A 69 2.50 2.94 6.62
N MET A 70 3.49 2.89 7.51
CA MET A 70 3.43 2.03 8.69
C MET A 70 2.40 2.52 9.70
N THR A 71 1.86 1.59 10.49
CA THR A 71 1.13 1.95 11.70
C THR A 71 2.13 2.45 12.75
N HIS A 72 2.01 3.72 13.11
CA HIS A 72 2.88 4.29 14.14
C HIS A 72 2.65 3.58 15.48
N ARG A 73 3.71 3.37 16.28
CA ARG A 73 3.68 2.69 17.59
C ARG A 73 2.52 3.12 18.49
N LYS A 74 2.23 4.41 18.58
CA LYS A 74 1.12 4.96 19.38
C LYS A 74 -0.26 4.45 18.96
N ASN A 75 -0.40 3.98 17.72
CA ASN A 75 -1.63 3.49 17.14
C ASN A 75 -1.62 1.96 16.95
N LEU A 76 -0.56 1.31 17.42
CA LEU A 76 -0.43 -0.13 17.32
C LEU A 76 -1.39 -0.81 18.28
N ILE A 77 -2.25 -1.68 17.75
CA ILE A 77 -3.15 -2.52 18.53
C ILE A 77 -2.44 -3.87 18.68
N ALA A 78 -1.90 -4.11 19.86
CA ALA A 78 -1.15 -5.32 20.18
C ALA A 78 -1.81 -6.05 21.37
N ILE A 79 -1.54 -7.35 21.50
CA ILE A 79 -2.05 -8.21 22.58
C ILE A 79 -0.89 -8.52 23.54
N ASP A 80 -1.17 -8.44 24.83
CA ASP A 80 -0.27 -8.93 25.85
C ASP A 80 -0.19 -10.46 25.77
N GLY A 81 1.03 -10.98 25.65
CA GLY A 81 1.28 -12.42 25.55
C GLY A 81 0.99 -13.21 26.82
N GLU A 82 0.84 -12.53 27.97
CA GLU A 82 0.46 -13.15 29.23
C GLU A 82 -1.06 -13.31 29.41
N LEU A 83 -1.89 -12.68 28.56
CA LEU A 83 -3.34 -12.82 28.62
C LEU A 83 -3.78 -14.26 28.39
N SER A 84 -4.76 -14.69 29.17
CA SER A 84 -5.47 -15.94 28.87
C SER A 84 -6.27 -15.83 27.58
N TYR A 85 -6.56 -16.97 26.95
CA TYR A 85 -7.41 -17.00 25.76
C TYR A 85 -8.76 -16.28 25.97
N ASN A 86 -9.39 -16.53 27.12
CA ASN A 86 -10.72 -15.96 27.44
C ASN A 86 -10.67 -14.43 27.59
N ASP A 87 -9.56 -13.89 28.03
CA ASP A 87 -9.37 -12.44 28.18
C ASP A 87 -8.97 -11.79 26.84
N ALA A 88 -8.26 -12.52 26.00
CA ALA A 88 -7.85 -12.03 24.68
C ALA A 88 -9.04 -11.97 23.69
N VAL A 89 -10.02 -12.88 23.78
CA VAL A 89 -11.16 -12.94 22.84
C VAL A 89 -12.00 -11.66 22.81
N PRO A 90 -12.42 -11.07 23.92
CA PRO A 90 -13.15 -9.80 23.91
C PRO A 90 -12.36 -8.68 23.24
N PHE A 91 -11.07 -8.59 23.50
CA PHE A 91 -10.16 -7.60 22.89
C PHE A 91 -10.08 -7.79 21.36
N ILE A 92 -9.99 -9.04 20.89
CA ILE A 92 -9.95 -9.38 19.46
C ILE A 92 -11.26 -8.97 18.77
N ILE A 93 -12.39 -9.24 19.41
CA ILE A 93 -13.72 -8.92 18.87
C ILE A 93 -13.89 -7.39 18.77
N GLU A 94 -13.53 -6.65 19.80
CA GLU A 94 -13.67 -5.19 19.85
C GLU A 94 -12.82 -4.51 18.77
N ASN A 95 -11.58 -4.95 18.59
CA ASN A 95 -10.64 -4.32 17.67
C ASN A 95 -10.76 -4.80 16.21
N ASN A 96 -11.40 -5.95 15.98
CA ASN A 96 -11.74 -6.50 14.66
C ASN A 96 -10.57 -6.51 13.65
N LYS A 97 -9.38 -6.95 14.07
CA LYS A 97 -8.21 -7.11 13.20
C LYS A 97 -7.95 -8.59 12.92
N SER A 98 -7.32 -8.87 11.78
CA SER A 98 -6.96 -10.26 11.42
C SER A 98 -5.65 -10.71 12.05
N ARG A 99 -4.77 -9.78 12.37
CA ARG A 99 -3.44 -10.04 12.95
C ARG A 99 -3.14 -9.04 14.04
N TYR A 100 -2.59 -9.55 15.14
CA TYR A 100 -2.21 -8.76 16.31
C TYR A 100 -0.75 -9.04 16.63
N PRO A 101 0.12 -8.01 16.66
CA PRO A 101 1.41 -8.14 17.32
C PRO A 101 1.20 -8.59 18.77
N VAL A 102 2.05 -9.49 19.24
CA VAL A 102 2.03 -9.97 20.62
C VAL A 102 3.27 -9.45 21.32
N TYR A 103 3.09 -8.76 22.44
CA TYR A 103 4.18 -8.23 23.25
C TYR A 103 4.28 -8.96 24.59
N LEU A 104 5.44 -8.87 25.21
CA LEU A 104 5.68 -9.38 26.56
C LEU A 104 6.26 -8.25 27.41
N GLU A 105 5.65 -7.96 28.54
CA GLU A 105 6.00 -6.90 29.50
C GLU A 105 5.84 -5.49 28.94
N ASP A 106 6.46 -5.18 27.81
CA ASP A 106 6.44 -3.87 27.16
C ASP A 106 6.07 -3.98 25.67
N ILE A 107 5.30 -3.00 25.17
CA ILE A 107 4.89 -2.94 23.75
C ILE A 107 6.08 -2.85 22.79
N ASP A 108 7.25 -2.48 23.29
CA ASP A 108 8.50 -2.47 22.51
C ASP A 108 9.11 -3.86 22.35
N ASN A 109 8.69 -4.81 23.17
CA ASN A 109 9.14 -6.20 23.14
C ASN A 109 8.12 -7.09 22.40
N ILE A 110 8.04 -6.95 21.09
CA ILE A 110 7.17 -7.79 20.27
C ILE A 110 7.81 -9.16 20.08
N ILE A 111 7.13 -10.20 20.59
CA ILE A 111 7.57 -11.60 20.55
C ILE A 111 6.99 -12.40 19.37
N GLY A 112 5.96 -11.88 18.70
CA GLY A 112 5.33 -12.57 17.59
C GLY A 112 4.09 -11.87 17.05
N VAL A 113 3.36 -12.56 16.19
CA VAL A 113 2.09 -12.10 15.63
C VAL A 113 1.06 -13.21 15.79
N LEU A 114 -0.04 -12.91 16.46
CA LEU A 114 -1.20 -13.78 16.55
C LEU A 114 -2.11 -13.56 15.34
N HIS A 115 -2.36 -14.62 14.58
CA HIS A 115 -3.41 -14.60 13.56
C HIS A 115 -4.73 -15.10 14.16
N ILE A 116 -5.84 -14.39 13.94
CA ILE A 116 -7.16 -14.75 14.49
C ILE A 116 -7.56 -16.19 14.17
N LYS A 117 -7.21 -16.71 12.99
CA LYS A 117 -7.47 -18.11 12.61
C LYS A 117 -6.76 -19.11 13.50
N ASP A 118 -5.56 -18.78 13.97
CA ASP A 118 -4.78 -19.66 14.85
C ASP A 118 -5.38 -19.64 16.25
N ALA A 119 -5.90 -18.50 16.71
CA ALA A 119 -6.64 -18.40 17.96
C ALA A 119 -7.90 -19.29 17.94
N PHE A 120 -8.66 -19.26 16.85
CA PHE A 120 -9.81 -20.13 16.69
C PHE A 120 -9.44 -21.62 16.61
N ALA A 121 -8.38 -21.96 15.87
CA ALA A 121 -7.91 -23.34 15.79
C ALA A 121 -7.45 -23.88 17.16
N PHE A 122 -6.79 -23.04 17.94
CA PHE A 122 -6.41 -23.37 19.33
C PHE A 122 -7.65 -23.66 20.21
N ALA A 123 -8.62 -22.77 20.15
CA ALA A 123 -9.87 -22.93 20.90
C ALA A 123 -10.61 -24.23 20.57
N GLN A 124 -10.68 -24.58 19.28
CA GLN A 124 -11.31 -25.80 18.83
C GLN A 124 -10.60 -27.06 19.33
N LYS A 125 -9.26 -27.05 19.32
CA LYS A 125 -8.45 -28.18 19.79
C LYS A 125 -8.53 -28.39 21.29
N ASN A 126 -8.64 -27.30 22.08
CA ASN A 126 -8.62 -27.35 23.54
C ASN A 126 -10.02 -27.35 24.18
N GLU A 127 -11.08 -27.60 23.40
CA GLU A 127 -12.47 -27.65 23.87
C GLU A 127 -12.96 -26.38 24.60
N VAL A 128 -12.27 -25.25 24.45
CA VAL A 128 -12.57 -23.98 25.11
C VAL A 128 -13.96 -23.45 24.74
N PHE A 129 -14.50 -23.88 23.59
CA PHE A 129 -15.85 -23.54 23.11
C PHE A 129 -16.94 -24.53 23.51
N ARG A 130 -16.68 -25.55 24.33
CA ARG A 130 -17.72 -26.44 24.84
C ARG A 130 -18.49 -25.83 25.98
N THR A 131 -18.92 -24.60 25.87
CA THR A 131 -19.96 -24.10 26.78
C THR A 131 -21.19 -23.81 25.94
N SER A 132 -22.13 -24.80 26.03
CA SER A 132 -23.58 -24.73 25.74
C SER A 132 -24.10 -23.40 25.16
N ILE A 133 -24.63 -23.51 23.95
CA ILE A 133 -25.79 -22.72 23.53
C ILE A 133 -26.99 -23.20 24.29
#